data_af539c1c83798e1dfd1dc367eb6ebfa5
#
_entry.id   af539c1c83798e1dfd1dc367eb6ebfa5
#
_cell.length_a   1.000
_cell.length_b   1.000
_cell.length_c   1.000
_cell.angle_alpha   90.00
_cell.angle_beta   90.00
_cell.angle_gamma   90.00
#
_symmetry.space_group_name_H-M   'P 1'
#
loop_
_entity.id
_entity.type
_entity.pdbx_description
1 polymer ?
#
loop_
_entity_poly.entity_id
_entity_poly.type
_entity_poly.pdbx_seq_one_letter_code
_entity_poly.pdbx_strand_id
1 'polypeptide(L)'
;MTNIISIITAVHEPSIRYLPEAYGSIVSQEMPDDWSWQWIVQEDGRSGSAAKVLPPDDARISTGTGTKGGPAVTRNMALGRAKGNIVRVLDADDKLTPGALARDIAVLHDQSIGWTTSRVLDLLPDGSTTGWEHADPPAGRLVQGKVLTYFRENNYRLPVHPATLSIRRKLVLALGGWMALPGGEDTGLLVAVSTTNDGFFVAEPGLLYRKHSAQITSQVSWKEPIEWAARMKLIEARGLALQTINHA
;
A
#
# COMPACT_ATOMS: atom_id res chain seq x y z
N MET A 1 -0.88 -21.57 -16.15
CA MET A 1 0.04 -20.81 -15.24
C MET A 1 -0.84 -20.16 -14.19
N THR A 2 -0.49 -20.30 -12.92
CA THR A 2 -1.22 -19.67 -11.81
C THR A 2 -0.97 -18.17 -11.82
N ASN A 3 -2.03 -17.36 -11.72
CA ASN A 3 -1.91 -15.92 -11.57
C ASN A 3 -1.38 -15.57 -10.17
N ILE A 4 -0.65 -14.48 -10.04
CA ILE A 4 -0.02 -14.09 -8.76
C ILE A 4 -0.39 -12.65 -8.41
N ILE A 5 -0.76 -12.45 -7.14
CA ILE A 5 -0.77 -11.13 -6.50
C ILE A 5 0.49 -11.04 -5.61
N SER A 6 1.32 -10.01 -5.82
CA SER A 6 2.52 -9.77 -5.02
C SER A 6 2.21 -8.78 -3.91
N ILE A 7 2.36 -9.21 -2.67
CA ILE A 7 2.20 -8.38 -1.48
C ILE A 7 3.58 -7.80 -1.14
N ILE A 8 3.69 -6.48 -1.01
CA ILE A 8 4.95 -5.79 -0.72
C ILE A 8 4.88 -5.19 0.68
N THR A 9 5.87 -5.56 1.49
CA THR A 9 6.04 -5.06 2.86
C THR A 9 7.45 -4.48 3.03
N ALA A 10 7.53 -3.19 3.32
CA ALA A 10 8.73 -2.57 3.86
C ALA A 10 8.72 -2.74 5.38
N VAL A 11 9.84 -3.16 5.97
CA VAL A 11 9.94 -3.35 7.41
C VAL A 11 11.19 -2.72 7.98
N HIS A 12 11.05 -1.97 9.07
CA HIS A 12 12.13 -1.49 9.92
C HIS A 12 12.17 -2.28 11.24
N GLU A 13 13.29 -2.28 11.91
CA GLU A 13 13.55 -3.17 13.05
C GLU A 13 12.44 -3.21 14.12
N PRO A 14 11.88 -2.10 14.60
CA PRO A 14 10.80 -2.13 15.59
C PRO A 14 9.52 -2.86 15.14
N SER A 15 9.26 -2.91 13.83
CA SER A 15 8.03 -3.51 13.28
C SER A 15 8.18 -5.00 12.94
N ILE A 16 9.39 -5.56 12.99
CA ILE A 16 9.65 -6.99 12.69
C ILE A 16 8.80 -7.92 13.56
N ARG A 17 8.55 -7.56 14.81
CA ARG A 17 7.74 -8.34 15.76
C ARG A 17 6.30 -8.61 15.30
N TYR A 18 5.78 -7.80 14.38
CA TYR A 18 4.40 -7.93 13.87
C TYR A 18 4.31 -8.81 12.62
N LEU A 19 5.43 -9.10 11.96
CA LEU A 19 5.43 -9.91 10.74
C LEU A 19 4.74 -11.29 10.89
N PRO A 20 4.84 -12.01 12.03
CA PRO A 20 4.09 -13.26 12.20
C PRO A 20 2.57 -13.09 12.12
N GLU A 21 2.03 -11.98 12.65
CA GLU A 21 0.59 -11.68 12.56
C GLU A 21 0.18 -11.26 11.13
N ALA A 22 1.01 -10.45 10.47
CA ALA A 22 0.82 -10.10 9.06
C ALA A 22 0.81 -11.37 8.19
N TYR A 23 1.78 -12.28 8.40
CA TYR A 23 1.84 -13.59 7.73
C TYR A 23 0.57 -14.40 7.95
N GLY A 24 0.13 -14.56 9.20
CA GLY A 24 -1.12 -15.25 9.52
C GLY A 24 -2.32 -14.71 8.75
N SER A 25 -2.40 -13.37 8.60
CA SER A 25 -3.48 -12.73 7.84
C SER A 25 -3.39 -12.97 6.33
N ILE A 26 -2.19 -13.20 5.79
CA ILE A 26 -1.99 -13.55 4.37
C ILE A 26 -2.33 -15.01 4.11
N VAL A 27 -1.84 -15.92 4.95
CA VAL A 27 -2.07 -17.37 4.80
C VAL A 27 -3.55 -17.73 4.91
N SER A 28 -4.29 -17.01 5.74
CA SER A 28 -5.73 -17.22 5.92
C SER A 28 -6.60 -16.67 4.78
N GLN A 29 -6.01 -16.05 3.74
CA GLN A 29 -6.78 -15.58 2.60
C GLN A 29 -7.26 -16.74 1.74
N GLU A 30 -8.56 -16.78 1.49
CA GLU A 30 -9.15 -17.63 0.47
C GLU A 30 -8.87 -17.03 -0.91
N MET A 31 -8.14 -17.78 -1.72
CA MET A 31 -7.74 -17.32 -3.06
C MET A 31 -8.66 -17.94 -4.12
N PRO A 32 -8.97 -17.23 -5.22
CA PRO A 32 -9.58 -17.86 -6.39
C PRO A 32 -8.71 -19.02 -6.93
N ASP A 33 -9.33 -20.04 -7.50
CA ASP A 33 -8.68 -21.32 -7.88
C ASP A 33 -7.45 -21.17 -8.77
N ASP A 34 -7.43 -20.18 -9.64
CA ASP A 34 -6.32 -19.90 -10.56
C ASP A 34 -5.34 -18.85 -10.03
N TRP A 35 -5.44 -18.46 -8.76
CA TRP A 35 -4.60 -17.45 -8.13
C TRP A 35 -3.78 -17.99 -6.97
N SER A 36 -2.61 -17.37 -6.79
CA SER A 36 -1.75 -17.53 -5.62
C SER A 36 -1.22 -16.16 -5.18
N TRP A 37 -0.62 -16.11 -4.00
CA TRP A 37 0.06 -14.93 -3.53
C TRP A 37 1.58 -15.15 -3.44
N GLN A 38 2.32 -14.06 -3.55
CA GLN A 38 3.73 -13.94 -3.21
C GLN A 38 3.87 -12.84 -2.16
N TRP A 39 4.60 -13.09 -1.08
CA TRP A 39 4.89 -12.04 -0.09
C TRP A 39 6.36 -11.64 -0.13
N ILE A 40 6.62 -10.35 -0.34
CA ILE A 40 7.95 -9.79 -0.50
C ILE A 40 8.20 -8.84 0.67
N VAL A 41 9.01 -9.29 1.61
CA VAL A 41 9.41 -8.54 2.80
C VAL A 41 10.81 -7.99 2.58
N GLN A 42 10.94 -6.67 2.63
CA GLN A 42 12.22 -5.98 2.46
C GLN A 42 12.56 -5.21 3.73
N GLU A 43 13.72 -5.49 4.31
CA GLU A 43 14.23 -4.71 5.44
C GLU A 43 14.79 -3.35 4.98
N ASP A 44 14.43 -2.31 5.73
CA ASP A 44 15.11 -1.02 5.72
C ASP A 44 16.34 -1.08 6.63
N GLY A 45 17.32 -1.86 6.22
CA GLY A 45 18.52 -2.21 6.97
C GLY A 45 19.10 -3.55 6.53
N ARG A 46 20.14 -4.00 7.23
CA ARG A 46 20.92 -5.19 6.88
C ARG A 46 20.96 -6.25 7.98
N SER A 47 20.02 -6.24 8.92
CA SER A 47 20.05 -7.16 10.08
C SER A 47 19.74 -8.61 9.70
N GLY A 48 18.94 -8.84 8.68
CA GLY A 48 18.40 -10.16 8.33
C GLY A 48 17.40 -10.69 9.36
N SER A 49 16.90 -9.82 10.23
CA SER A 49 16.04 -10.22 11.35
C SER A 49 14.62 -10.56 10.89
N ALA A 50 14.13 -9.97 9.80
CA ALA A 50 12.82 -10.30 9.24
C ALA A 50 12.75 -11.77 8.78
N ALA A 51 13.80 -12.27 8.15
CA ALA A 51 13.84 -13.66 7.71
C ALA A 51 13.78 -14.67 8.88
N LYS A 52 14.27 -14.28 10.07
CA LYS A 52 14.31 -15.16 11.24
C LYS A 52 12.96 -15.40 11.91
N VAL A 53 12.00 -14.51 11.68
CA VAL A 53 10.65 -14.58 12.29
C VAL A 53 9.59 -15.11 11.32
N LEU A 54 9.98 -15.42 10.09
CA LEU A 54 9.10 -15.93 9.04
C LEU A 54 9.38 -17.40 8.76
N PRO A 55 8.39 -18.19 8.30
CA PRO A 55 8.59 -19.60 7.94
C PRO A 55 9.63 -19.74 6.82
N PRO A 56 10.75 -20.48 7.06
CA PRO A 56 11.82 -20.61 6.07
C PRO A 56 11.42 -21.46 4.86
N ASP A 57 10.43 -22.35 5.04
CA ASP A 57 10.03 -23.34 4.03
C ASP A 57 8.86 -22.88 3.15
N ASP A 58 8.29 -21.70 3.38
CA ASP A 58 7.24 -21.17 2.49
C ASP A 58 7.86 -20.48 1.28
N ALA A 59 7.91 -21.20 0.16
CA ALA A 59 8.48 -20.70 -1.11
C ALA A 59 7.77 -19.47 -1.69
N ARG A 60 6.60 -19.10 -1.16
CA ARG A 60 5.87 -17.88 -1.55
C ARG A 60 6.44 -16.61 -0.90
N ILE A 61 7.30 -16.77 0.11
CA ILE A 61 7.93 -15.64 0.82
C ILE A 61 9.29 -15.33 0.20
N SER A 62 9.56 -14.07 -0.02
CA SER A 62 10.85 -13.56 -0.47
C SER A 62 11.32 -12.46 0.48
N THR A 63 12.34 -12.72 1.27
CA THR A 63 12.95 -11.72 2.16
C THR A 63 14.15 -11.04 1.50
N GLY A 64 14.43 -9.81 1.88
CA GLY A 64 15.61 -9.07 1.43
C GLY A 64 16.05 -8.02 2.44
N THR A 65 17.32 -7.64 2.37
CA THR A 65 17.92 -6.59 3.18
C THR A 65 18.47 -5.49 2.28
N GLY A 66 18.69 -4.30 2.81
CA GLY A 66 19.23 -3.18 2.03
C GLY A 66 19.84 -2.09 2.88
N THR A 67 20.38 -1.07 2.25
CA THR A 67 20.81 0.14 2.95
C THR A 67 19.56 0.88 3.44
N LYS A 68 19.64 1.47 4.64
CA LYS A 68 18.57 2.33 5.16
C LYS A 68 18.30 3.47 4.19
N GLY A 69 17.06 3.57 3.75
CA GLY A 69 16.63 4.58 2.77
C GLY A 69 15.18 4.99 2.97
N GLY A 70 14.53 4.48 4.02
CA GLY A 70 13.13 4.72 4.34
C GLY A 70 12.17 3.86 3.50
N PRO A 71 10.85 3.99 3.75
CA PRO A 71 9.85 3.09 3.20
C PRO A 71 9.77 3.11 1.67
N ALA A 72 9.98 4.27 1.04
CA ALA A 72 9.94 4.40 -0.42
C ALA A 72 11.03 3.55 -1.11
N VAL A 73 12.27 3.70 -0.67
CA VAL A 73 13.42 2.94 -1.21
C VAL A 73 13.21 1.46 -0.95
N THR A 74 12.79 1.11 0.26
CA THR A 74 12.57 -0.25 0.69
C THR A 74 11.48 -0.95 -0.13
N ARG A 75 10.32 -0.30 -0.37
CA ARG A 75 9.27 -0.85 -1.24
C ARG A 75 9.70 -0.97 -2.71
N ASN A 76 10.49 -0.02 -3.23
CA ASN A 76 11.03 -0.11 -4.59
C ASN A 76 11.99 -1.28 -4.75
N MET A 77 12.83 -1.57 -3.76
CA MET A 77 13.69 -2.76 -3.78
C MET A 77 12.87 -4.07 -3.73
N ALA A 78 11.79 -4.10 -2.97
CA ALA A 78 10.84 -5.21 -2.96
C ALA A 78 10.15 -5.39 -4.32
N LEU A 79 9.71 -4.30 -4.95
CA LEU A 79 9.05 -4.30 -6.26
C LEU A 79 9.87 -5.00 -7.33
N GLY A 80 11.19 -4.89 -7.29
CA GLY A 80 12.10 -5.58 -8.22
C GLY A 80 11.98 -7.12 -8.17
N ARG A 81 11.46 -7.69 -7.09
CA ARG A 81 11.21 -9.14 -6.94
C ARG A 81 9.77 -9.56 -7.15
N ALA A 82 8.85 -8.60 -7.38
CA ALA A 82 7.45 -8.88 -7.61
C ALA A 82 7.22 -9.61 -8.95
N LYS A 83 6.60 -10.77 -8.89
CA LYS A 83 6.28 -11.61 -10.07
C LYS A 83 4.81 -11.47 -10.49
N GLY A 84 3.94 -11.03 -9.58
CA GLY A 84 2.52 -10.93 -9.80
C GLY A 84 2.12 -9.81 -10.75
N ASN A 85 0.97 -9.95 -11.39
CA ASN A 85 0.36 -8.91 -12.22
C ASN A 85 -0.28 -7.79 -11.39
N ILE A 86 -0.57 -8.07 -10.14
CA ILE A 86 -1.10 -7.14 -9.14
C ILE A 86 -0.06 -6.99 -8.03
N VAL A 87 0.11 -5.77 -7.55
CA VAL A 87 0.89 -5.42 -6.36
C VAL A 87 -0.07 -4.93 -5.29
N ARG A 88 -0.05 -5.55 -4.12
CA ARG A 88 -0.76 -5.13 -2.91
C ARG A 88 0.22 -4.56 -1.91
N VAL A 89 -0.09 -3.39 -1.34
CA VAL A 89 0.66 -2.84 -0.21
C VAL A 89 0.17 -3.50 1.09
N LEU A 90 1.10 -3.88 1.97
CA LEU A 90 0.80 -4.28 3.34
C LEU A 90 1.94 -3.82 4.23
N ASP A 91 1.64 -2.94 5.18
CA ASP A 91 2.65 -2.52 6.15
C ASP A 91 2.92 -3.63 7.17
N ALA A 92 4.14 -3.64 7.72
CA ALA A 92 4.64 -4.75 8.55
C ALA A 92 3.83 -4.99 9.83
N ASP A 93 3.19 -3.95 10.34
CA ASP A 93 2.39 -3.94 11.58
C ASP A 93 0.88 -4.11 11.34
N ASP A 94 0.44 -4.16 10.08
CA ASP A 94 -0.96 -4.29 9.70
C ASP A 94 -1.37 -5.73 9.40
N LYS A 95 -2.68 -5.95 9.23
CA LYS A 95 -3.25 -7.26 8.88
C LYS A 95 -4.29 -7.12 7.78
N LEU A 96 -4.31 -8.05 6.85
CA LEU A 96 -5.42 -8.17 5.90
C LEU A 96 -6.68 -8.70 6.61
N THR A 97 -7.84 -8.22 6.21
CA THR A 97 -9.12 -8.83 6.63
C THR A 97 -9.42 -10.07 5.77
N PRO A 98 -10.30 -10.99 6.23
CA PRO A 98 -10.73 -12.13 5.41
C PRO A 98 -11.26 -11.70 4.04
N GLY A 99 -10.85 -12.39 2.98
CA GLY A 99 -11.27 -12.16 1.60
C GLY A 99 -10.74 -10.88 0.94
N ALA A 100 -9.83 -10.14 1.57
CA ALA A 100 -9.31 -8.88 1.02
C ALA A 100 -8.64 -9.08 -0.35
N LEU A 101 -7.79 -10.10 -0.50
CA LEU A 101 -7.10 -10.37 -1.76
C LEU A 101 -8.07 -10.82 -2.86
N ALA A 102 -9.04 -11.65 -2.52
CA ALA A 102 -10.05 -12.11 -3.50
C ALA A 102 -10.90 -10.96 -4.04
N ARG A 103 -11.30 -10.00 -3.18
CA ARG A 103 -12.01 -8.79 -3.62
C ARG A 103 -11.17 -7.89 -4.52
N ASP A 104 -9.90 -7.67 -4.17
CA ASP A 104 -8.98 -6.89 -5.00
C ASP A 104 -8.79 -7.53 -6.38
N ILE A 105 -8.62 -8.86 -6.43
CA ILE A 105 -8.51 -9.63 -7.67
C ILE A 105 -9.79 -9.53 -8.52
N ALA A 106 -10.95 -9.70 -7.90
CA ALA A 106 -12.25 -9.62 -8.58
C ALA A 106 -12.45 -8.26 -9.24
N VAL A 107 -12.16 -7.16 -8.53
CA VAL A 107 -12.24 -5.81 -9.09
C VAL A 107 -11.24 -5.62 -10.23
N LEU A 108 -9.99 -6.04 -10.03
CA LEU A 108 -8.94 -5.88 -11.03
C LEU A 108 -9.04 -6.90 -12.19
N HIS A 109 -10.04 -7.78 -12.20
CA HIS A 109 -10.38 -8.55 -13.39
C HIS A 109 -10.90 -7.63 -14.51
N ASP A 110 -11.63 -6.56 -14.19
CA ASP A 110 -12.01 -5.51 -15.14
C ASP A 110 -10.76 -4.72 -15.59
N GLN A 111 -10.39 -4.87 -16.87
CA GLN A 111 -9.19 -4.25 -17.43
C GLN A 111 -9.28 -2.72 -17.52
N SER A 112 -10.46 -2.12 -17.38
CA SER A 112 -10.64 -0.66 -17.33
C SER A 112 -10.25 -0.07 -15.99
N ILE A 113 -10.14 -0.90 -14.91
CA ILE A 113 -9.72 -0.49 -13.57
C ILE A 113 -8.22 -0.72 -13.40
N GLY A 114 -7.48 0.33 -13.07
CA GLY A 114 -6.03 0.29 -12.88
C GLY A 114 -5.59 -0.07 -11.46
N TRP A 115 -6.42 0.29 -10.48
CA TRP A 115 -6.11 0.16 -9.05
C TRP A 115 -7.39 0.03 -8.22
N THR A 116 -7.26 -0.51 -7.01
CA THR A 116 -8.36 -0.59 -6.06
C THR A 116 -7.89 -0.24 -4.65
N THR A 117 -8.80 0.25 -3.85
CA THR A 117 -8.65 0.45 -2.41
C THR A 117 -9.89 -0.07 -1.69
N SER A 118 -9.80 -0.17 -0.37
CA SER A 118 -10.92 -0.65 0.44
C SER A 118 -11.04 0.17 1.72
N ARG A 119 -12.17 0.00 2.41
CA ARG A 119 -12.33 0.47 3.78
C ARG A 119 -11.18 -0.05 4.66
N VAL A 120 -10.77 0.76 5.62
CA VAL A 120 -9.83 0.39 6.67
C VAL A 120 -10.53 0.40 8.02
N LEU A 121 -10.13 -0.50 8.92
CA LEU A 121 -10.49 -0.45 10.33
C LEU A 121 -9.22 -0.23 11.16
N ASP A 122 -9.30 0.65 12.14
CA ASP A 122 -8.25 0.82 13.13
C ASP A 122 -8.23 -0.38 14.09
N LEU A 123 -7.10 -1.05 14.23
CA LEU A 123 -6.87 -2.13 15.19
C LEU A 123 -6.23 -1.53 16.45
N LEU A 124 -6.98 -1.52 17.53
CA LEU A 124 -6.55 -0.95 18.81
C LEU A 124 -5.66 -1.92 19.60
N PRO A 125 -4.89 -1.42 20.59
CA PRO A 125 -3.98 -2.27 21.40
C PRO A 125 -4.67 -3.40 22.17
N ASP A 126 -5.95 -3.26 22.48
CA ASP A 126 -6.78 -4.27 23.16
C ASP A 126 -7.35 -5.32 22.19
N GLY A 127 -7.05 -5.20 20.90
CA GLY A 127 -7.54 -6.10 19.84
C GLY A 127 -8.92 -5.73 19.27
N SER A 128 -9.59 -4.73 19.83
CA SER A 128 -10.84 -4.21 19.27
C SER A 128 -10.59 -3.40 17.99
N THR A 129 -11.65 -3.19 17.21
CA THR A 129 -11.57 -2.41 15.97
C THR A 129 -12.56 -1.25 15.98
N THR A 130 -12.13 -0.13 15.38
CA THR A 130 -13.00 1.03 15.13
C THR A 130 -12.95 1.44 13.67
N GLY A 131 -13.95 2.19 13.20
CA GLY A 131 -13.88 2.79 11.87
C GLY A 131 -12.79 3.86 11.80
N TRP A 132 -12.27 4.06 10.60
CA TRP A 132 -11.38 5.20 10.33
C TRP A 132 -12.14 6.52 10.53
N GLU A 133 -11.45 7.56 11.02
CA GLU A 133 -12.06 8.84 11.39
C GLU A 133 -12.66 9.65 10.21
N HIS A 134 -12.34 9.29 8.98
CA HIS A 134 -12.85 9.94 7.77
C HIS A 134 -13.95 9.13 7.12
N ALA A 135 -14.92 9.82 6.53
CA ALA A 135 -15.98 9.17 5.77
C ALA A 135 -15.41 8.53 4.49
N ASP A 136 -15.73 7.26 4.30
CA ASP A 136 -15.42 6.56 3.06
C ASP A 136 -16.22 7.12 1.88
N PRO A 137 -15.67 7.11 0.66
CA PRO A 137 -16.46 7.39 -0.53
C PRO A 137 -17.53 6.28 -0.75
N PRO A 138 -18.56 6.53 -1.58
CA PRO A 138 -19.44 5.46 -2.03
C PRO A 138 -18.66 4.33 -2.68
N ALA A 139 -19.09 3.08 -2.45
CA ALA A 139 -18.51 1.92 -3.13
C ALA A 139 -18.65 2.05 -4.64
N GLY A 140 -17.62 1.62 -5.37
CA GLY A 140 -17.66 1.65 -6.83
C GLY A 140 -16.48 2.39 -7.47
N ARG A 141 -16.66 2.76 -8.72
CA ARG A 141 -15.63 3.37 -9.56
C ARG A 141 -15.18 4.73 -9.03
N LEU A 142 -13.90 4.89 -8.87
CA LEU A 142 -13.22 6.15 -8.61
C LEU A 142 -12.67 6.70 -9.92
N VAL A 143 -13.36 7.70 -10.46
CA VAL A 143 -13.01 8.26 -11.78
C VAL A 143 -11.63 8.90 -11.75
N GLN A 144 -10.87 8.69 -12.82
CA GLN A 144 -9.55 9.27 -13.05
C GLN A 144 -9.50 10.76 -12.72
N GLY A 145 -8.48 11.19 -11.99
CA GLY A 145 -8.26 12.59 -11.58
C GLY A 145 -9.05 13.04 -10.35
N LYS A 146 -10.12 12.35 -9.96
CA LYS A 146 -10.98 12.78 -8.83
C LYS A 146 -10.26 12.75 -7.48
N VAL A 147 -9.36 11.78 -7.26
CA VAL A 147 -8.56 11.74 -6.02
C VAL A 147 -7.63 12.95 -5.94
N LEU A 148 -6.98 13.34 -7.03
CA LEU A 148 -6.13 14.54 -7.05
C LEU A 148 -6.97 15.81 -6.81
N THR A 149 -8.15 15.94 -7.42
CA THR A 149 -9.06 17.07 -7.18
C THR A 149 -9.43 17.16 -5.70
N TYR A 150 -9.89 16.03 -5.11
CA TYR A 150 -10.23 15.97 -3.69
C TYR A 150 -9.03 16.33 -2.79
N PHE A 151 -7.85 15.79 -3.07
CA PHE A 151 -6.61 16.05 -2.35
C PHE A 151 -6.26 17.54 -2.29
N ARG A 152 -6.41 18.25 -3.42
CA ARG A 152 -6.18 19.70 -3.51
C ARG A 152 -7.21 20.54 -2.76
N GLU A 153 -8.47 20.14 -2.83
CA GLU A 153 -9.59 20.90 -2.24
C GLU A 153 -9.76 20.63 -0.73
N ASN A 154 -9.15 19.56 -0.20
CA ASN A 154 -9.32 19.14 1.19
C ASN A 154 -8.00 19.17 1.99
N ASN A 155 -7.19 20.22 1.82
CA ASN A 155 -5.93 20.40 2.57
C ASN A 155 -5.01 19.17 2.52
N TYR A 156 -4.84 18.60 1.33
CA TYR A 156 -4.01 17.41 1.08
C TYR A 156 -4.45 16.14 1.82
N ARG A 157 -5.73 16.03 2.16
CA ARG A 157 -6.33 14.79 2.66
C ARG A 157 -6.70 13.88 1.48
N LEU A 158 -6.58 12.59 1.70
CA LEU A 158 -7.03 11.59 0.72
C LEU A 158 -8.47 11.16 1.03
N PRO A 159 -9.28 10.84 0.02
CA PRO A 159 -10.62 10.27 0.23
C PRO A 159 -10.60 8.80 0.61
N VAL A 160 -9.45 8.13 0.46
CA VAL A 160 -9.24 6.69 0.73
C VAL A 160 -7.89 6.48 1.40
N HIS A 161 -7.74 5.37 2.14
CA HIS A 161 -6.50 5.07 2.87
C HIS A 161 -5.46 4.41 1.94
N PRO A 162 -4.24 4.98 1.78
CA PRO A 162 -3.25 4.48 0.83
C PRO A 162 -2.69 3.10 1.18
N ALA A 163 -2.71 2.69 2.46
CA ALA A 163 -2.26 1.36 2.88
C ALA A 163 -3.17 0.21 2.38
N THR A 164 -4.37 0.53 1.84
CA THR A 164 -5.26 -0.47 1.23
C THR A 164 -5.07 -0.64 -0.27
N LEU A 165 -4.06 -0.02 -0.85
CA LEU A 165 -3.87 0.08 -2.29
C LEU A 165 -3.42 -1.25 -2.92
N SER A 166 -4.19 -1.73 -3.92
CA SER A 166 -3.78 -2.73 -4.89
C SER A 166 -3.73 -2.14 -6.29
N ILE A 167 -2.65 -2.40 -7.03
CA ILE A 167 -2.38 -1.76 -8.32
C ILE A 167 -1.90 -2.81 -9.32
N ARG A 168 -2.24 -2.67 -10.59
CA ARG A 168 -1.58 -3.41 -11.65
C ARG A 168 -0.08 -3.12 -11.65
N ARG A 169 0.75 -4.17 -11.53
CA ARG A 169 2.21 -4.02 -11.44
C ARG A 169 2.80 -3.17 -12.57
N LYS A 170 2.28 -3.31 -13.79
CA LYS A 170 2.72 -2.50 -14.94
C LYS A 170 2.60 -0.98 -14.69
N LEU A 171 1.55 -0.56 -13.98
CA LEU A 171 1.34 0.86 -13.66
C LEU A 171 2.31 1.32 -12.58
N VAL A 172 2.55 0.52 -11.53
CA VAL A 172 3.56 0.85 -10.51
C VAL A 172 4.93 1.06 -11.16
N LEU A 173 5.33 0.17 -12.06
CA LEU A 173 6.61 0.27 -12.78
C LEU A 173 6.66 1.49 -13.70
N ALA A 174 5.61 1.74 -14.48
CA ALA A 174 5.54 2.89 -15.39
C ALA A 174 5.59 4.23 -14.66
N LEU A 175 5.00 4.28 -13.44
CA LEU A 175 5.04 5.46 -12.56
C LEU A 175 6.37 5.60 -11.79
N GLY A 176 7.32 4.67 -11.94
CA GLY A 176 8.60 4.68 -11.25
C GLY A 176 8.53 4.24 -9.78
N GLY A 177 7.47 3.52 -9.37
CA GLY A 177 7.26 3.07 -8.00
C GLY A 177 6.90 4.19 -7.04
N TRP A 178 7.38 4.04 -5.80
CA TRP A 178 7.17 5.03 -4.73
C TRP A 178 8.15 6.20 -4.87
N MET A 179 7.64 7.42 -4.71
CA MET A 179 8.49 8.63 -4.72
C MET A 179 9.52 8.57 -3.59
N ALA A 180 10.75 8.99 -3.87
CA ALA A 180 11.84 9.09 -2.88
C ALA A 180 11.58 10.25 -1.90
N LEU A 181 10.53 10.14 -1.12
CA LEU A 181 10.14 11.10 -0.08
C LEU A 181 10.42 10.49 1.30
N PRO A 182 10.76 11.30 2.29
CA PRO A 182 10.94 10.84 3.66
C PRO A 182 9.62 10.42 4.32
N GLY A 183 8.49 10.66 3.64
CA GLY A 183 7.15 10.26 4.03
C GLY A 183 6.09 10.76 3.07
N GLY A 184 4.93 10.09 3.00
CA GLY A 184 3.87 10.36 2.02
C GLY A 184 4.15 9.76 0.65
N GLU A 185 5.08 8.83 0.55
CA GLU A 185 5.43 8.11 -0.67
C GLU A 185 4.27 7.26 -1.20
N ASP A 186 3.47 6.69 -0.30
CA ASP A 186 2.24 5.95 -0.58
C ASP A 186 1.12 6.88 -1.07
N THR A 187 0.96 8.05 -0.44
CA THR A 187 0.12 9.15 -0.94
C THR A 187 0.54 9.55 -2.36
N GLY A 188 1.84 9.71 -2.58
CA GLY A 188 2.39 10.05 -3.90
C GLY A 188 2.09 9.01 -4.96
N LEU A 189 2.14 7.72 -4.64
CA LEU A 189 1.79 6.64 -5.57
C LEU A 189 0.28 6.62 -5.84
N LEU A 190 -0.56 6.72 -4.80
CA LEU A 190 -2.02 6.74 -4.96
C LEU A 190 -2.47 7.94 -5.82
N VAL A 191 -1.98 9.14 -5.54
CA VAL A 191 -2.28 10.32 -6.36
C VAL A 191 -1.84 10.09 -7.81
N ALA A 192 -0.63 9.59 -8.04
CA ALA A 192 -0.11 9.36 -9.39
C ALA A 192 -0.95 8.35 -10.18
N VAL A 193 -1.27 7.18 -9.60
CA VAL A 193 -2.06 6.18 -10.29
C VAL A 193 -3.50 6.64 -10.55
N SER A 194 -4.07 7.41 -9.61
CA SER A 194 -5.42 7.95 -9.74
C SER A 194 -5.56 9.03 -10.81
N THR A 195 -4.46 9.70 -11.18
CA THR A 195 -4.46 10.67 -12.29
C THR A 195 -4.30 10.03 -13.66
N THR A 196 -3.86 8.79 -13.71
CA THR A 196 -3.61 8.07 -14.97
C THR A 196 -4.66 7.01 -15.28
N ASN A 197 -5.38 6.52 -14.28
CA ASN A 197 -6.32 5.41 -14.42
C ASN A 197 -7.51 5.54 -13.47
N ASP A 198 -8.64 5.00 -13.89
CA ASP A 198 -9.75 4.77 -12.98
C ASP A 198 -9.38 3.74 -11.91
N GLY A 199 -9.91 3.97 -10.73
CA GLY A 199 -9.82 3.05 -9.60
C GLY A 199 -11.17 2.53 -9.17
N PHE A 200 -11.16 1.76 -8.08
CA PHE A 200 -12.38 1.24 -7.46
C PHE A 200 -12.27 1.24 -5.94
N PHE A 201 -13.32 1.66 -5.26
CA PHE A 201 -13.42 1.57 -3.80
C PHE A 201 -14.30 0.40 -3.39
N VAL A 202 -13.73 -0.51 -2.60
CA VAL A 202 -14.43 -1.66 -2.00
C VAL A 202 -14.91 -1.27 -0.61
N ALA A 203 -16.24 -1.34 -0.38
CA ALA A 203 -16.83 -0.91 0.89
C ALA A 203 -16.53 -1.85 2.06
N GLU A 204 -16.24 -3.13 1.78
CA GLU A 204 -15.85 -4.09 2.79
C GLU A 204 -14.43 -3.76 3.29
N PRO A 205 -14.18 -3.88 4.61
CA PRO A 205 -12.83 -3.68 5.14
C PRO A 205 -11.82 -4.62 4.49
N GLY A 206 -10.69 -4.08 4.02
CA GLY A 206 -9.59 -4.85 3.43
C GLY A 206 -8.32 -4.86 4.31
N LEU A 207 -8.29 -4.02 5.36
CA LEU A 207 -7.12 -3.86 6.22
C LEU A 207 -7.54 -3.56 7.66
N LEU A 208 -6.81 -4.15 8.59
CA LEU A 208 -6.74 -3.74 9.99
C LEU A 208 -5.47 -2.91 10.18
N TYR A 209 -5.62 -1.60 10.32
CA TYR A 209 -4.54 -0.65 10.51
C TYR A 209 -4.21 -0.55 11.99
N ARG A 210 -3.05 -1.05 12.38
CA ARG A 210 -2.66 -1.15 13.80
C ARG A 210 -2.32 0.22 14.37
N LYS A 211 -2.88 0.53 15.55
CA LYS A 211 -2.56 1.74 16.33
C LYS A 211 -1.58 1.40 17.44
N HIS A 212 -0.42 2.05 17.42
CA HIS A 212 0.57 1.97 18.49
C HIS A 212 1.48 3.22 18.52
N SER A 213 2.10 3.48 19.65
CA SER A 213 2.90 4.71 19.87
C SER A 213 4.19 4.80 19.04
N ALA A 214 4.69 3.65 18.54
CA ALA A 214 5.92 3.59 17.77
C ALA A 214 5.69 3.76 16.24
N GLN A 215 4.47 4.09 15.79
CA GLN A 215 4.21 4.35 14.38
C GLN A 215 5.01 5.56 13.87
N ILE A 216 5.52 5.47 12.65
CA ILE A 216 6.26 6.58 12.01
C ILE A 216 5.39 7.83 11.93
N THR A 217 4.10 7.67 11.63
CA THR A 217 3.12 8.78 11.56
C THR A 217 2.85 9.47 12.90
N SER A 218 3.23 8.84 14.01
CA SER A 218 3.13 9.42 15.37
C SER A 218 4.34 10.28 15.74
N GLN A 219 5.44 10.22 14.98
CA GLN A 219 6.66 10.94 15.28
C GLN A 219 6.55 12.43 14.95
N VAL A 220 7.21 13.27 15.77
CA VAL A 220 7.21 14.74 15.59
C VAL A 220 7.82 15.12 14.25
N SER A 221 8.89 14.46 13.80
CA SER A 221 9.56 14.69 12.53
C SER A 221 8.64 14.49 11.31
N TRP A 222 7.68 13.59 11.42
CA TRP A 222 6.68 13.37 10.36
C TRP A 222 5.77 14.59 10.16
N LYS A 223 5.52 15.35 11.22
CA LYS A 223 4.56 16.47 11.28
C LYS A 223 5.23 17.84 11.15
N GLU A 224 6.55 17.90 10.86
CA GLU A 224 7.23 19.18 10.67
C GLU A 224 6.53 19.95 9.55
N PRO A 225 5.96 21.14 9.81
CA PRO A 225 4.99 21.77 8.88
C PRO A 225 5.58 22.17 7.53
N ILE A 226 6.83 22.66 7.52
CA ILE A 226 7.49 23.15 6.29
C ILE A 226 7.81 21.94 5.38
N GLU A 227 8.38 20.90 5.94
CA GLU A 227 8.72 19.69 5.20
C GLU A 227 7.46 18.95 4.73
N TRP A 228 6.43 18.87 5.57
CA TRP A 228 5.14 18.30 5.19
C TRP A 228 4.53 19.06 4.00
N ALA A 229 4.49 20.39 4.06
CA ALA A 229 3.95 21.21 2.98
C ALA A 229 4.73 21.05 1.67
N ALA A 230 6.07 20.95 1.75
CA ALA A 230 6.92 20.71 0.59
C ALA A 230 6.63 19.36 -0.06
N ARG A 231 6.47 18.29 0.74
CA ARG A 231 6.10 16.95 0.25
C ARG A 231 4.74 16.95 -0.45
N MET A 232 3.73 17.57 0.17
CA MET A 232 2.37 17.62 -0.39
C MET A 232 2.33 18.40 -1.71
N LYS A 233 3.03 19.53 -1.79
CA LYS A 233 3.17 20.31 -3.04
C LYS A 233 3.87 19.53 -4.15
N LEU A 234 4.89 18.75 -3.82
CA LEU A 234 5.58 17.91 -4.81
C LEU A 234 4.68 16.79 -5.32
N ILE A 235 3.91 16.15 -4.44
CA ILE A 235 2.92 15.13 -4.82
C ILE A 235 1.85 15.73 -5.74
N GLU A 236 1.32 16.92 -5.41
CA GLU A 236 0.37 17.64 -6.25
C GLU A 236 0.96 17.97 -7.62
N ALA A 237 2.15 18.55 -7.66
CA ALA A 237 2.83 18.93 -8.89
C ALA A 237 3.05 17.73 -9.82
N ARG A 238 3.48 16.57 -9.26
CA ARG A 238 3.58 15.31 -10.02
C ARG A 238 2.24 14.86 -10.56
N GLY A 239 1.19 14.90 -9.75
CA GLY A 239 -0.17 14.54 -10.18
C GLY A 239 -0.63 15.39 -11.36
N LEU A 240 -0.47 16.72 -11.29
CA LEU A 240 -0.81 17.65 -12.37
C LEU A 240 0.01 17.37 -13.65
N ALA A 241 1.31 17.14 -13.52
CA ALA A 241 2.15 16.81 -14.67
C ALA A 241 1.72 15.51 -15.36
N LEU A 242 1.34 14.48 -14.60
CA LEU A 242 0.82 13.23 -15.16
C LEU A 242 -0.51 13.40 -15.89
N GLN A 243 -1.38 14.31 -15.43
CA GLN A 243 -2.61 14.63 -16.16
C GLN A 243 -2.34 15.22 -17.55
N THR A 244 -1.37 16.11 -17.67
CA THR A 244 -1.05 16.75 -18.95
C THR A 244 -0.44 15.77 -19.96
N ILE A 245 0.41 14.85 -19.50
CA ILE A 245 1.04 13.85 -20.38
C ILE A 245 0.00 12.87 -20.97
N ASN A 246 -1.02 12.50 -20.19
CA ASN A 246 -2.06 11.57 -20.66
C ASN A 246 -3.08 12.19 -21.62
N HIS A 247 -3.10 13.50 -21.77
CA HIS A 247 -4.00 14.23 -22.69
C HIS A 247 -3.28 14.75 -23.93
N ALA A 248 -1.95 14.53 -24.03
CA ALA A 248 -1.13 14.87 -25.18
C ALA A 248 -0.95 13.65 -26.12
#